data_a8459d7d3a95fe3e1857d289c4896709
#
_entry.id   a8459d7d3a95fe3e1857d289c4896709
#
_cell.length_a   1.000
_cell.length_b   1.000
_cell.length_c   1.000
_cell.angle_alpha   90.00
_cell.angle_beta   90.00
_cell.angle_gamma   90.00
#
_symmetry.space_group_name_H-M   'P 1'
#
loop_
_entity.id
_entity.type
_entity.pdbx_description
1 polymer ?
#
loop_
_entity_poly.entity_id
_entity_poly.type
_entity_poly.pdbx_seq_one_letter_code
_entity_poly.pdbx_strand_id
1 'polypeptide(L)'
;MGTYAGRDRARASLVSLARGTPDSESFRQEAVAILHRAIGVDGWGWLLTDPGARLPVNVSGENRVVDQALRRLFRMLPQAWNEPAGSGKRPAQKGFATSGPVTTLAAVTQGDLRRDLSWREVLGPAGVGDKMRIQLNAGGACWALVHLHRDSSRTSYSEEDVEFAQAVAPLLAPRVRADLRVPGPRGADPAPEPATIILDQDQSMLAATEQAWRWIDRLGMPGPNPAEPLPPPVYVLAAHVAASPQRRSARVRVRAADG
;
A
#
# COMPACT_ATOMS: atom_id res chain seq x y z
N MET A 1 -6.89 -20.58 14.45
CA MET A 1 -7.46 -19.57 15.38
C MET A 1 -6.43 -19.28 16.48
N GLY A 2 -5.92 -18.05 16.55
CA GLY A 2 -5.02 -17.66 17.64
C GLY A 2 -5.81 -17.52 18.94
N THR A 3 -5.30 -18.13 20.01
CA THR A 3 -5.87 -17.98 21.34
C THR A 3 -5.65 -16.54 21.85
N TYR A 4 -6.46 -16.04 22.78
CA TYR A 4 -6.26 -14.74 23.44
C TYR A 4 -4.82 -14.54 23.90
N ALA A 5 -4.24 -15.54 24.60
CA ALA A 5 -2.84 -15.51 25.03
C ALA A 5 -1.83 -15.42 23.86
N GLY A 6 -2.18 -15.90 22.68
CA GLY A 6 -1.37 -15.79 21.47
C GLY A 6 -1.37 -14.36 20.92
N ARG A 7 -2.53 -13.70 20.90
CA ARG A 7 -2.67 -12.32 20.45
C ARG A 7 -2.01 -11.32 21.38
N ASP A 8 -2.08 -11.54 22.71
CA ASP A 8 -1.39 -10.69 23.69
C ASP A 8 0.13 -10.77 23.52
N ARG A 9 0.67 -11.97 23.33
CA ARG A 9 2.11 -12.15 23.03
C ARG A 9 2.49 -11.48 21.71
N ALA A 10 1.67 -11.60 20.66
CA ALA A 10 1.92 -10.96 19.40
C ALA A 10 1.91 -9.43 19.53
N ARG A 11 0.96 -8.85 20.29
CA ARG A 11 0.91 -7.43 20.59
C ARG A 11 2.18 -6.96 21.32
N ALA A 12 2.62 -7.66 22.35
CA ALA A 12 3.85 -7.36 23.08
C ALA A 12 5.08 -7.40 22.15
N SER A 13 5.15 -8.40 21.26
CA SER A 13 6.22 -8.52 20.26
C SER A 13 6.20 -7.34 19.27
N LEU A 14 5.04 -6.90 18.80
CA LEU A 14 4.92 -5.74 17.91
C LEU A 14 5.33 -4.44 18.61
N VAL A 15 5.02 -4.27 19.90
CA VAL A 15 5.49 -3.12 20.70
C VAL A 15 7.02 -3.13 20.79
N SER A 16 7.63 -4.28 21.10
CA SER A 16 9.08 -4.41 21.16
C SER A 16 9.74 -4.12 19.83
N LEU A 17 9.20 -4.68 18.74
CA LEU A 17 9.67 -4.45 17.38
C LEU A 17 9.61 -2.97 16.98
N ALA A 18 8.50 -2.28 17.29
CA ALA A 18 8.34 -0.86 16.96
C ALA A 18 9.30 0.07 17.72
N ARG A 19 9.80 -0.36 18.88
CA ARG A 19 10.81 0.36 19.68
C ARG A 19 12.24 0.00 19.31
N GLY A 20 12.43 -1.13 18.65
CA GLY A 20 13.75 -1.60 18.19
C GLY A 20 14.32 -0.75 17.06
N THR A 21 15.51 -1.14 16.62
CA THR A 21 16.27 -0.45 15.57
C THR A 21 16.49 -1.25 14.27
N PRO A 22 15.62 -2.21 13.88
CA PRO A 22 15.81 -2.85 12.59
C PRO A 22 15.66 -1.80 11.48
N ASP A 23 16.25 -2.05 10.33
CA ASP A 23 15.97 -1.24 9.15
C ASP A 23 14.48 -1.33 8.77
N SER A 24 14.04 -0.40 7.93
CA SER A 24 12.61 -0.24 7.60
C SER A 24 12.02 -1.47 6.89
N GLU A 25 12.83 -2.21 6.13
CA GLU A 25 12.35 -3.42 5.44
C GLU A 25 12.24 -4.60 6.39
N SER A 26 13.27 -4.87 7.17
CA SER A 26 13.25 -5.89 8.22
C SER A 26 12.11 -5.67 9.21
N PHE A 27 11.87 -4.40 9.60
CA PHE A 27 10.73 -4.07 10.44
C PHE A 27 9.39 -4.50 9.83
N ARG A 28 9.16 -4.24 8.54
CA ARG A 28 7.91 -4.64 7.87
C ARG A 28 7.76 -6.15 7.78
N GLN A 29 8.83 -6.85 7.40
CA GLN A 29 8.82 -8.32 7.30
C GLN A 29 8.54 -8.97 8.67
N GLU A 30 9.22 -8.53 9.73
CA GLU A 30 9.00 -9.07 11.07
C GLU A 30 7.60 -8.75 11.61
N ALA A 31 7.09 -7.53 11.38
CA ALA A 31 5.73 -7.16 11.76
C ALA A 31 4.70 -8.08 11.10
N VAL A 32 4.83 -8.33 9.79
CA VAL A 32 3.94 -9.24 9.07
C VAL A 32 4.08 -10.68 9.56
N ALA A 33 5.29 -11.15 9.85
CA ALA A 33 5.50 -12.49 10.40
C ALA A 33 4.80 -12.67 11.78
N ILE A 34 4.76 -11.62 12.60
CA ILE A 34 4.00 -11.64 13.86
C ILE A 34 2.49 -11.66 13.58
N LEU A 35 2.01 -10.81 12.65
CA LEU A 35 0.60 -10.80 12.25
C LEU A 35 0.15 -12.13 11.65
N HIS A 36 1.00 -12.76 10.82
CA HIS A 36 0.73 -14.08 10.25
C HIS A 36 0.43 -15.12 11.35
N ARG A 37 1.25 -15.16 12.40
CA ARG A 37 1.04 -16.10 13.52
C ARG A 37 -0.19 -15.77 14.36
N ALA A 38 -0.56 -14.48 14.48
CA ALA A 38 -1.66 -14.04 15.32
C ALA A 38 -3.04 -14.21 14.68
N ILE A 39 -3.17 -13.86 13.39
CA ILE A 39 -4.45 -13.81 12.69
C ILE A 39 -4.49 -14.62 11.40
N GLY A 40 -3.40 -15.27 11.01
CA GLY A 40 -3.32 -16.13 9.83
C GLY A 40 -3.42 -15.35 8.51
N VAL A 41 -2.27 -15.09 7.90
CA VAL A 41 -2.13 -14.33 6.65
C VAL A 41 -1.46 -15.23 5.62
N ASP A 42 -1.97 -15.29 4.39
CA ASP A 42 -1.42 -16.12 3.31
C ASP A 42 -0.67 -15.29 2.26
N GLY A 43 -0.82 -13.97 2.33
CA GLY A 43 -0.09 -13.02 1.50
C GLY A 43 -0.25 -11.61 2.04
N TRP A 44 0.66 -10.73 1.70
CA TRP A 44 0.65 -9.37 2.21
C TRP A 44 1.20 -8.36 1.21
N GLY A 45 0.76 -7.11 1.35
CA GLY A 45 1.31 -5.96 0.69
C GLY A 45 1.39 -4.79 1.66
N TRP A 46 2.54 -4.14 1.71
CA TRP A 46 2.78 -2.96 2.54
C TRP A 46 3.07 -1.76 1.64
N LEU A 47 2.15 -0.83 1.59
CA LEU A 47 2.20 0.35 0.74
C LEU A 47 2.55 1.56 1.61
N LEU A 48 3.77 2.06 1.51
CA LEU A 48 4.12 3.35 2.12
C LEU A 48 3.45 4.47 1.33
N THR A 49 2.94 5.49 2.02
CA THR A 49 2.19 6.58 1.39
C THR A 49 2.86 7.93 1.62
N ASP A 50 2.83 8.79 0.61
CA ASP A 50 3.07 10.22 0.81
C ASP A 50 1.86 10.81 1.56
N PRO A 51 2.06 11.34 2.78
CA PRO A 51 0.95 11.83 3.60
C PRO A 51 0.23 13.05 2.98
N GLY A 52 0.92 13.83 2.15
CA GLY A 52 0.35 15.00 1.47
C GLY A 52 -0.50 14.61 0.25
N ALA A 53 0.04 13.75 -0.61
CA ALA A 53 -0.65 13.27 -1.81
C ALA A 53 -1.63 12.12 -1.51
N ARG A 54 -1.45 11.41 -0.40
CA ARG A 54 -2.16 10.16 -0.04
C ARG A 54 -2.02 9.06 -1.09
N LEU A 55 -0.91 9.04 -1.78
CA LEU A 55 -0.60 8.06 -2.82
C LEU A 55 0.51 7.11 -2.36
N PRO A 56 0.47 5.84 -2.76
CA PRO A 56 1.57 4.92 -2.53
C PRO A 56 2.86 5.40 -3.19
N VAL A 57 3.95 5.37 -2.42
CA VAL A 57 5.29 5.79 -2.86
C VAL A 57 6.31 4.67 -2.81
N ASN A 58 5.98 3.59 -2.13
CA ASN A 58 6.77 2.36 -2.11
C ASN A 58 5.82 1.20 -1.84
N VAL A 59 6.13 0.04 -2.41
CA VAL A 59 5.37 -1.20 -2.20
C VAL A 59 6.35 -2.32 -1.93
N SER A 60 6.13 -3.02 -0.82
CA SER A 60 6.77 -4.28 -0.53
C SER A 60 5.71 -5.32 -0.23
N GLY A 61 6.00 -6.60 -0.46
CA GLY A 61 5.04 -7.65 -0.18
C GLY A 61 5.44 -8.99 -0.76
N GLU A 62 4.78 -10.00 -0.26
CA GLU A 62 4.89 -11.39 -0.71
C GLU A 62 3.50 -11.92 -0.97
N ASN A 63 3.10 -11.97 -2.21
CA ASN A 63 1.89 -12.67 -2.65
C ASN A 63 1.81 -12.73 -4.17
N ARG A 64 0.96 -13.61 -4.69
CA ARG A 64 0.72 -13.77 -6.13
C ARG A 64 0.19 -12.50 -6.81
N VAL A 65 -0.44 -11.62 -6.06
CA VAL A 65 -0.98 -10.36 -6.58
C VAL A 65 0.14 -9.38 -6.89
N VAL A 66 1.16 -9.29 -6.02
CA VAL A 66 2.32 -8.42 -6.23
C VAL A 66 3.08 -8.83 -7.48
N ASP A 67 3.27 -10.15 -7.65
CA ASP A 67 4.08 -10.68 -8.74
C ASP A 67 3.39 -10.59 -10.12
N GLN A 68 2.06 -10.67 -10.18
CA GLN A 68 1.35 -10.89 -11.45
C GLN A 68 0.48 -9.71 -11.90
N ALA A 69 0.01 -8.86 -11.01
CA ALA A 69 -1.03 -7.91 -11.34
C ALA A 69 -0.94 -6.54 -10.65
N LEU A 70 0.21 -6.21 -10.06
CA LEU A 70 0.39 -4.98 -9.29
C LEU A 70 0.09 -3.73 -10.13
N ARG A 71 0.56 -3.68 -11.37
CA ARG A 71 0.27 -2.58 -12.32
C ARG A 71 -1.22 -2.42 -12.57
N ARG A 72 -1.94 -3.54 -12.81
CA ARG A 72 -3.39 -3.51 -13.01
C ARG A 72 -4.11 -3.00 -11.76
N LEU A 73 -3.66 -3.45 -10.58
CA LEU A 73 -4.17 -2.97 -9.31
C LEU A 73 -3.93 -1.46 -9.14
N PHE A 74 -2.74 -0.96 -9.47
CA PHE A 74 -2.43 0.48 -9.38
C PHE A 74 -3.27 1.33 -10.32
N ARG A 75 -3.61 0.86 -11.51
CA ARG A 75 -4.54 1.54 -12.41
C ARG A 75 -5.94 1.70 -11.81
N MET A 76 -6.36 0.79 -10.95
CA MET A 76 -7.67 0.83 -10.28
C MET A 76 -7.67 1.65 -9.00
N LEU A 77 -6.51 1.81 -8.33
CA LEU A 77 -6.41 2.53 -7.06
C LEU A 77 -6.94 3.96 -7.09
N PRO A 78 -6.69 4.79 -8.12
CA PRO A 78 -7.20 6.16 -8.16
C PRO A 78 -8.71 6.23 -8.15
N GLN A 79 -9.40 5.26 -8.74
CA GLN A 79 -10.86 5.18 -8.72
C GLN A 79 -11.38 4.86 -7.32
N ALA A 80 -10.63 4.08 -6.53
CA ALA A 80 -10.96 3.75 -5.16
C ALA A 80 -10.59 4.86 -4.15
N TRP A 81 -9.60 5.72 -4.49
CA TRP A 81 -9.06 6.73 -3.57
C TRP A 81 -9.63 8.13 -3.76
N ASN A 82 -10.08 8.48 -4.96
CA ASN A 82 -10.42 9.85 -5.33
C ASN A 82 -11.91 10.21 -5.25
N GLU A 83 -12.79 9.30 -4.85
CA GLU A 83 -14.19 9.67 -4.68
C GLU A 83 -14.38 10.48 -3.39
N PRO A 84 -14.76 11.78 -3.47
CA PRO A 84 -15.15 12.52 -2.28
C PRO A 84 -16.36 11.86 -1.65
N ALA A 85 -16.36 11.80 -0.32
CA ALA A 85 -17.54 11.36 0.44
C ALA A 85 -18.74 12.22 -0.02
N GLY A 86 -19.68 11.64 -0.74
CA GLY A 86 -20.87 12.36 -1.22
C GLY A 86 -21.14 12.34 -2.74
N SER A 87 -20.24 11.84 -3.57
CA SER A 87 -20.40 11.92 -5.05
C SER A 87 -21.53 11.06 -5.66
N GLY A 88 -22.30 10.31 -4.87
CA GLY A 88 -23.50 9.59 -5.35
C GLY A 88 -23.27 8.44 -6.34
N LYS A 89 -22.07 8.26 -6.86
CA LYS A 89 -21.76 7.29 -7.90
C LYS A 89 -21.09 6.05 -7.35
N ARG A 90 -21.83 4.94 -7.31
CA ARG A 90 -21.48 3.55 -6.99
C ARG A 90 -21.19 3.21 -5.51
N PRO A 91 -22.10 2.50 -4.82
CA PRO A 91 -21.99 2.17 -3.38
C PRO A 91 -20.80 1.25 -3.03
N ALA A 92 -20.38 0.39 -3.93
CA ALA A 92 -19.36 -0.63 -3.65
C ALA A 92 -17.92 -0.09 -3.53
N GLN A 93 -17.60 1.06 -4.13
CA GLN A 93 -16.27 1.68 -4.07
C GLN A 93 -16.08 2.59 -2.86
N LYS A 94 -17.15 3.10 -2.25
CA LYS A 94 -17.10 3.92 -1.01
C LYS A 94 -16.54 3.15 0.18
N GLY A 95 -16.75 1.83 0.23
CA GLY A 95 -16.44 1.02 1.40
C GLY A 95 -14.96 1.00 1.78
N PHE A 96 -14.06 0.83 0.82
CA PHE A 96 -12.65 0.59 1.12
C PHE A 96 -11.87 1.85 1.47
N ALA A 97 -12.20 2.99 0.89
CA ALA A 97 -11.49 4.26 1.12
C ALA A 97 -12.00 5.02 2.36
N THR A 98 -13.27 4.84 2.73
CA THR A 98 -13.98 5.63 3.75
C THR A 98 -14.34 4.87 5.03
N SER A 99 -14.27 3.55 5.03
CA SER A 99 -14.46 2.75 6.25
C SER A 99 -13.20 2.80 7.11
N GLY A 100 -13.37 2.91 8.40
CA GLY A 100 -12.40 3.00 9.49
C GLY A 100 -10.93 2.60 9.27
N PRO A 101 -10.07 2.70 10.25
CA PRO A 101 -8.64 2.44 10.09
C PRO A 101 -8.33 0.97 9.73
N VAL A 102 -9.23 0.05 10.07
CA VAL A 102 -9.14 -1.37 9.69
C VAL A 102 -10.48 -1.80 9.10
N THR A 103 -10.43 -2.47 7.96
CA THR A 103 -11.62 -3.01 7.30
C THR A 103 -11.27 -4.26 6.49
N THR A 104 -12.26 -5.13 6.26
CA THR A 104 -12.12 -6.31 5.41
C THR A 104 -12.92 -6.18 4.13
N LEU A 105 -12.51 -6.90 3.11
CA LEU A 105 -13.22 -6.94 1.84
C LEU A 105 -14.62 -7.56 2.03
N ALA A 106 -14.71 -8.64 2.81
CA ALA A 106 -15.96 -9.28 3.15
C ALA A 106 -16.96 -8.30 3.82
N ALA A 107 -16.49 -7.47 4.76
CA ALA A 107 -17.33 -6.48 5.42
C ALA A 107 -17.85 -5.40 4.47
N VAL A 108 -17.00 -4.81 3.63
CA VAL A 108 -17.41 -3.73 2.70
C VAL A 108 -18.30 -4.23 1.57
N THR A 109 -18.18 -5.49 1.20
CA THR A 109 -19.00 -6.11 0.15
C THR A 109 -20.21 -6.84 0.71
N GLN A 110 -20.39 -6.85 2.03
CA GLN A 110 -21.45 -7.60 2.71
C GLN A 110 -21.43 -9.10 2.35
N GLY A 111 -20.21 -9.67 2.24
CA GLY A 111 -19.98 -11.06 1.89
C GLY A 111 -19.97 -11.38 0.39
N ASP A 112 -20.49 -10.50 -0.45
CA ASP A 112 -20.44 -10.69 -1.91
C ASP A 112 -19.20 -9.99 -2.51
N LEU A 113 -18.07 -10.67 -2.52
CA LEU A 113 -16.79 -10.15 -2.99
C LEU A 113 -16.82 -9.67 -4.45
N ARG A 114 -17.77 -10.19 -5.25
CA ARG A 114 -17.93 -9.79 -6.65
C ARG A 114 -18.36 -8.33 -6.82
N ARG A 115 -18.83 -7.68 -5.76
CA ARG A 115 -19.12 -6.23 -5.75
C ARG A 115 -17.87 -5.37 -5.84
N ASP A 116 -16.71 -5.89 -5.45
CA ASP A 116 -15.43 -5.18 -5.53
C ASP A 116 -14.76 -5.43 -6.89
N LEU A 117 -14.46 -4.33 -7.60
CA LEU A 117 -13.83 -4.41 -8.92
C LEU A 117 -12.42 -5.00 -8.83
N SER A 118 -11.64 -4.63 -7.82
CA SER A 118 -10.28 -5.13 -7.65
C SER A 118 -10.27 -6.62 -7.36
N TRP A 119 -11.29 -7.12 -6.67
CA TRP A 119 -11.43 -8.55 -6.44
C TRP A 119 -11.75 -9.30 -7.74
N ARG A 120 -12.76 -8.82 -8.50
CA ARG A 120 -13.13 -9.49 -9.76
C ARG A 120 -11.98 -9.58 -10.75
N GLU A 121 -11.24 -8.50 -10.87
CA GLU A 121 -10.26 -8.31 -11.94
C GLU A 121 -8.86 -8.83 -11.56
N VAL A 122 -8.53 -8.87 -10.26
CA VAL A 122 -7.17 -9.13 -9.79
C VAL A 122 -7.14 -10.13 -8.65
N LEU A 123 -7.78 -9.83 -7.51
CA LEU A 123 -7.59 -10.60 -6.29
C LEU A 123 -8.22 -12.00 -6.37
N GLY A 124 -9.45 -12.10 -6.89
CA GLY A 124 -10.15 -13.37 -7.06
C GLY A 124 -9.41 -14.31 -8.00
N PRO A 125 -9.02 -13.89 -9.24
CA PRO A 125 -8.18 -14.69 -10.13
C PRO A 125 -6.85 -15.11 -9.50
N ALA A 126 -6.28 -14.33 -8.58
CA ALA A 126 -5.08 -14.67 -7.83
C ALA A 126 -5.33 -15.60 -6.62
N GLY A 127 -6.58 -16.05 -6.41
CA GLY A 127 -6.96 -16.98 -5.35
C GLY A 127 -7.20 -16.32 -3.97
N VAL A 128 -7.35 -14.99 -3.91
CA VAL A 128 -7.63 -14.28 -2.66
C VAL A 128 -9.10 -14.44 -2.28
N GLY A 129 -9.36 -15.01 -1.10
CA GLY A 129 -10.70 -15.19 -0.52
C GLY A 129 -11.17 -14.02 0.33
N ASP A 130 -10.26 -13.36 1.03
CA ASP A 130 -10.56 -12.12 1.76
C ASP A 130 -9.31 -11.25 1.87
N LYS A 131 -9.51 -9.95 2.05
CA LYS A 131 -8.46 -8.97 2.24
C LYS A 131 -8.79 -8.07 3.43
N MET A 132 -7.86 -7.95 4.36
CA MET A 132 -7.90 -6.94 5.41
C MET A 132 -7.00 -5.77 5.02
N ARG A 133 -7.50 -4.54 5.17
CA ARG A 133 -6.72 -3.31 5.04
C ARG A 133 -6.56 -2.66 6.40
N ILE A 134 -5.32 -2.32 6.73
CA ILE A 134 -4.95 -1.60 7.95
C ILE A 134 -4.31 -0.27 7.53
N GLN A 135 -4.84 0.86 8.02
CA GLN A 135 -4.23 2.17 7.85
C GLN A 135 -3.32 2.46 9.03
N LEU A 136 -2.08 2.78 8.76
CA LEU A 136 -1.12 3.21 9.78
C LEU A 136 -1.12 4.74 9.84
N ASN A 137 -1.97 5.26 10.72
CA ASN A 137 -2.18 6.70 10.90
C ASN A 137 -1.38 7.23 12.10
N ALA A 138 -0.60 8.30 11.89
CA ALA A 138 0.11 9.00 12.95
C ALA A 138 0.19 10.50 12.67
N GLY A 139 -0.09 11.34 13.69
CA GLY A 139 -0.06 12.80 13.55
C GLY A 139 -1.04 13.34 12.50
N GLY A 140 -2.23 12.77 12.41
CA GLY A 140 -3.29 13.21 11.50
C GLY A 140 -3.11 12.78 10.04
N ALA A 141 -2.10 11.97 9.72
CA ALA A 141 -1.82 11.53 8.35
C ALA A 141 -1.68 10.00 8.26
N CYS A 142 -2.01 9.44 7.10
CA CYS A 142 -1.79 8.03 6.77
C CYS A 142 -0.37 7.87 6.19
N TRP A 143 0.45 7.03 6.82
CA TRP A 143 1.84 6.78 6.45
C TRP A 143 2.03 5.46 5.72
N ALA A 144 1.11 4.52 5.92
CA ALA A 144 1.10 3.27 5.17
C ALA A 144 -0.29 2.64 5.15
N LEU A 145 -0.50 1.80 4.14
CA LEU A 145 -1.58 0.84 4.06
C LEU A 145 -0.99 -0.56 4.11
N VAL A 146 -1.42 -1.36 5.05
CA VAL A 146 -1.06 -2.78 5.10
C VAL A 146 -2.25 -3.59 4.60
N HIS A 147 -2.04 -4.35 3.56
CA HIS A 147 -3.00 -5.29 3.01
C HIS A 147 -2.59 -6.71 3.41
N LEU A 148 -3.46 -7.41 4.08
CA LEU A 148 -3.28 -8.81 4.46
C LEU A 148 -4.30 -9.64 3.69
N HIS A 149 -3.85 -10.70 3.05
CA HIS A 149 -4.67 -11.56 2.21
C HIS A 149 -4.85 -12.93 2.85
N ARG A 150 -6.04 -13.50 2.71
CA ARG A 150 -6.33 -14.91 2.96
C ARG A 150 -6.66 -15.60 1.65
N ASP A 151 -6.18 -16.82 1.51
CA ASP A 151 -6.52 -17.71 0.40
C ASP A 151 -8.02 -18.03 0.39
N SER A 152 -8.58 -18.29 -0.79
CA SER A 152 -10.00 -18.60 -0.98
C SER A 152 -10.43 -19.91 -0.33
N SER A 153 -9.51 -20.78 0.06
CA SER A 153 -9.79 -21.99 0.84
C SER A 153 -10.01 -21.74 2.33
N ARG A 154 -9.77 -20.50 2.81
CA ARG A 154 -9.90 -20.13 4.22
C ARG A 154 -11.15 -19.30 4.48
N THR A 155 -11.60 -19.30 5.72
CA THR A 155 -12.66 -18.41 6.20
C THR A 155 -12.20 -16.95 6.18
N SER A 156 -13.13 -16.03 5.93
CA SER A 156 -12.87 -14.58 6.03
C SER A 156 -12.35 -14.18 7.41
N TYR A 157 -11.77 -12.99 7.49
CA TYR A 157 -11.32 -12.42 8.78
C TYR A 157 -12.51 -12.24 9.72
N SER A 158 -12.36 -12.67 10.97
CA SER A 158 -13.35 -12.51 12.02
C SER A 158 -13.34 -11.10 12.63
N GLU A 159 -14.38 -10.76 13.38
CA GLU A 159 -14.40 -9.50 14.13
C GLU A 159 -13.25 -9.39 15.11
N GLU A 160 -12.87 -10.49 15.77
CA GLU A 160 -11.72 -10.53 16.66
C GLU A 160 -10.38 -10.29 15.93
N ASP A 161 -10.24 -10.73 14.66
CA ASP A 161 -9.06 -10.43 13.85
C ASP A 161 -8.99 -8.94 13.53
N VAL A 162 -10.13 -8.32 13.25
CA VAL A 162 -10.25 -6.88 12.99
C VAL A 162 -9.94 -6.07 14.26
N GLU A 163 -10.49 -6.47 15.41
CA GLU A 163 -10.21 -5.83 16.71
C GLU A 163 -8.72 -5.90 17.06
N PHE A 164 -8.10 -7.06 16.87
CA PHE A 164 -6.65 -7.22 17.07
C PHE A 164 -5.86 -6.27 16.15
N ALA A 165 -6.20 -6.22 14.86
CA ALA A 165 -5.54 -5.33 13.90
C ALA A 165 -5.74 -3.84 14.26
N GLN A 166 -6.93 -3.45 14.74
CA GLN A 166 -7.21 -2.11 15.26
C GLN A 166 -6.36 -1.75 16.48
N ALA A 167 -6.15 -2.72 17.39
CA ALA A 167 -5.35 -2.51 18.58
C ALA A 167 -3.85 -2.36 18.30
N VAL A 168 -3.34 -2.98 17.22
CA VAL A 168 -1.91 -2.95 16.90
C VAL A 168 -1.53 -1.85 15.89
N ALA A 169 -2.45 -1.39 15.05
CA ALA A 169 -2.18 -0.35 14.06
C ALA A 169 -1.54 0.91 14.66
N PRO A 170 -2.04 1.50 15.78
CA PRO A 170 -1.44 2.68 16.40
C PRO A 170 -0.06 2.42 17.02
N LEU A 171 0.31 1.17 17.27
CA LEU A 171 1.63 0.81 17.80
C LEU A 171 2.69 0.84 16.70
N LEU A 172 2.34 0.48 15.47
CA LEU A 172 3.22 0.44 14.30
C LEU A 172 3.38 1.79 13.59
N ALA A 173 2.31 2.58 13.56
CA ALA A 173 2.24 3.82 12.78
C ALA A 173 3.32 4.86 13.14
N PRO A 174 3.69 5.12 14.41
CA PRO A 174 4.74 6.09 14.76
C PRO A 174 6.11 5.69 14.21
N ARG A 175 6.42 4.38 14.17
CA ARG A 175 7.67 3.88 13.60
C ARG A 175 7.73 4.13 12.10
N VAL A 176 6.67 3.75 11.36
CA VAL A 176 6.60 4.00 9.91
C VAL A 176 6.71 5.49 9.60
N ARG A 177 6.05 6.35 10.40
CA ARG A 177 6.19 7.79 10.28
C ARG A 177 7.63 8.26 10.48
N ALA A 178 8.34 7.71 11.46
CA ALA A 178 9.73 8.08 11.74
C ALA A 178 10.65 7.68 10.57
N ASP A 179 10.45 6.48 10.01
CA ASP A 179 11.22 5.98 8.87
C ASP A 179 11.02 6.80 7.60
N LEU A 180 9.81 7.36 7.40
CA LEU A 180 9.45 8.16 6.23
C LEU A 180 9.72 9.66 6.39
N ARG A 181 10.08 10.12 7.58
CA ARG A 181 10.47 11.52 7.79
C ARG A 181 11.80 11.76 7.11
N VAL A 182 11.75 12.34 5.93
CA VAL A 182 12.94 12.88 5.26
C VAL A 182 13.43 14.05 6.10
N PRO A 183 14.68 14.06 6.57
CA PRO A 183 15.29 15.29 7.10
C PRO A 183 15.16 16.36 6.01
N GLY A 184 14.74 17.57 6.40
CA GLY A 184 14.71 18.68 5.46
C GLY A 184 16.10 18.86 4.81
N PRO A 185 16.18 19.53 3.64
CA PRO A 185 17.44 19.71 2.93
C PRO A 185 18.51 20.26 3.88
N ARG A 186 19.57 19.50 4.07
CA ARG A 186 20.75 19.92 4.78
C ARG A 186 21.65 20.66 3.80
N GLY A 187 21.51 21.96 3.74
CA GLY A 187 22.31 22.79 2.84
C GLY A 187 21.70 22.93 1.43
N ALA A 188 22.25 23.84 0.65
CA ALA A 188 21.87 24.04 -0.74
C ALA A 188 22.51 22.96 -1.62
N ASP A 189 22.01 21.75 -1.56
CA ASP A 189 22.27 20.82 -2.64
C ASP A 189 21.67 21.42 -3.94
N PRO A 190 22.42 21.43 -5.04
CA PRO A 190 21.90 21.92 -6.30
C PRO A 190 20.58 21.18 -6.60
N ALA A 191 19.58 21.93 -7.07
CA ALA A 191 18.30 21.34 -7.44
C ALA A 191 18.56 20.16 -8.38
N PRO A 192 18.02 18.97 -8.10
CA PRO A 192 18.27 17.81 -8.91
C PRO A 192 17.83 18.07 -10.35
N GLU A 193 18.65 17.67 -11.31
CA GLU A 193 18.31 17.81 -12.72
C GLU A 193 16.96 17.15 -13.02
N PRO A 194 16.05 17.85 -13.73
CA PRO A 194 14.75 17.30 -14.07
C PRO A 194 14.91 16.10 -15.00
N ALA A 195 14.08 15.10 -14.80
CA ALA A 195 14.01 13.90 -15.61
C ALA A 195 12.60 13.74 -16.17
N THR A 196 12.47 13.20 -17.38
CA THR A 196 11.19 13.03 -18.06
C THR A 196 10.99 11.58 -18.47
N ILE A 197 9.82 11.04 -18.19
CA ILE A 197 9.32 9.77 -18.69
C ILE A 197 8.00 10.04 -19.40
N ILE A 198 7.86 9.55 -20.62
CA ILE A 198 6.62 9.65 -21.40
C ILE A 198 5.97 8.28 -21.43
N LEU A 199 4.71 8.22 -21.04
CA LEU A 199 3.91 7.01 -21.03
C LEU A 199 2.75 7.16 -22.01
N ASP A 200 2.34 6.06 -22.63
CA ASP A 200 1.08 5.97 -23.38
C ASP A 200 -0.14 5.87 -22.45
N GLN A 201 -1.32 5.73 -23.06
CA GLN A 201 -2.58 5.58 -22.32
C GLN A 201 -2.64 4.30 -21.50
N ASP A 202 -1.89 3.28 -21.90
CA ASP A 202 -1.76 2.00 -21.21
C ASP A 202 -0.65 2.00 -20.16
N GLN A 203 -0.04 3.17 -19.93
CA GLN A 203 1.08 3.36 -19.01
C GLN A 203 2.35 2.59 -19.44
N SER A 204 2.45 2.21 -20.69
CA SER A 204 3.69 1.68 -21.26
C SER A 204 4.64 2.82 -21.55
N MET A 205 5.93 2.61 -21.31
CA MET A 205 6.92 3.66 -21.52
C MET A 205 7.20 3.84 -23.01
N LEU A 206 6.97 5.06 -23.51
CA LEU A 206 7.30 5.47 -24.87
C LEU A 206 8.71 6.03 -24.98
N ALA A 207 9.13 6.83 -23.99
CA ALA A 207 10.45 7.43 -23.95
C ALA A 207 10.84 7.79 -22.51
N ALA A 208 12.14 7.88 -22.27
CA ALA A 208 12.71 8.37 -21.02
C ALA A 208 14.05 9.07 -21.31
N THR A 209 14.34 10.13 -20.55
CA THR A 209 15.66 10.77 -20.58
C THR A 209 16.68 9.89 -19.85
N GLU A 210 17.97 10.05 -20.16
CA GLU A 210 19.05 9.35 -19.43
C GLU A 210 18.98 9.63 -17.93
N GLN A 211 18.68 10.87 -17.56
CA GLN A 211 18.51 11.27 -16.18
C GLN A 211 17.35 10.54 -15.49
N ALA A 212 16.28 10.20 -16.21
CA ALA A 212 15.18 9.42 -15.65
C ALA A 212 15.62 8.01 -15.25
N TRP A 213 16.46 7.36 -16.05
CA TRP A 213 17.03 6.06 -15.70
C TRP A 213 17.92 6.13 -14.47
N ARG A 214 18.77 7.16 -14.35
CA ARG A 214 19.59 7.38 -13.16
C ARG A 214 18.73 7.56 -11.89
N TRP A 215 17.59 8.26 -12.00
CA TRP A 215 16.66 8.41 -10.89
C TRP A 215 15.94 7.11 -10.55
N ILE A 216 15.54 6.31 -11.55
CA ILE A 216 14.92 5.00 -11.33
C ILE A 216 15.88 4.09 -10.55
N ASP A 217 17.16 4.05 -10.96
CA ASP A 217 18.19 3.26 -10.28
C ASP A 217 18.40 3.72 -8.83
N ARG A 218 18.44 5.03 -8.59
CA ARG A 218 18.58 5.58 -7.24
C ARG A 218 17.38 5.31 -6.34
N LEU A 219 16.18 5.17 -6.90
CA LEU A 219 15.01 4.79 -6.11
C LEU A 219 15.15 3.36 -5.57
N GLY A 220 16.01 2.52 -6.17
CA GLY A 220 16.25 1.15 -5.72
C GLY A 220 14.98 0.28 -5.72
N MET A 221 13.97 0.69 -6.47
CA MET A 221 12.71 0.00 -6.59
C MET A 221 12.64 -0.62 -7.98
N PRO A 222 12.99 -1.89 -8.14
CA PRO A 222 12.78 -2.59 -9.40
C PRO A 222 11.29 -2.52 -9.75
N GLY A 223 10.99 -2.42 -11.02
CA GLY A 223 9.64 -2.63 -11.50
C GLY A 223 9.13 -4.00 -11.05
N PRO A 224 7.82 -4.17 -10.89
CA PRO A 224 7.22 -5.42 -10.40
C PRO A 224 7.52 -6.63 -11.28
N ASN A 225 8.05 -6.40 -12.47
CA ASN A 225 8.31 -7.44 -13.47
C ASN A 225 9.34 -6.89 -14.48
N PRO A 226 10.25 -7.70 -15.04
CA PRO A 226 11.19 -7.25 -16.08
C PRO A 226 10.53 -6.59 -17.30
N ALA A 227 9.27 -6.94 -17.59
CA ALA A 227 8.46 -6.28 -18.62
C ALA A 227 7.84 -4.95 -18.15
N GLU A 228 7.98 -4.59 -16.90
CA GLU A 228 7.43 -3.38 -16.28
C GLU A 228 8.53 -2.63 -15.50
N PRO A 229 9.44 -1.96 -16.21
CA PRO A 229 10.69 -1.46 -15.64
C PRO A 229 10.52 -0.24 -14.72
N LEU A 230 9.30 0.33 -14.63
CA LEU A 230 9.07 1.55 -13.88
C LEU A 230 8.70 1.26 -12.43
N PRO A 231 9.23 2.04 -11.47
CA PRO A 231 8.88 1.88 -10.07
C PRO A 231 7.40 2.20 -9.81
N PRO A 232 6.78 1.55 -8.81
CA PRO A 232 5.36 1.71 -8.47
C PRO A 232 4.85 3.16 -8.37
N PRO A 233 5.58 4.13 -7.79
CA PRO A 233 5.14 5.52 -7.72
C PRO A 233 4.84 6.17 -9.08
N VAL A 234 5.55 5.76 -10.13
CA VAL A 234 5.33 6.31 -11.48
C VAL A 234 3.98 5.87 -12.02
N TYR A 235 3.65 4.58 -11.91
CA TYR A 235 2.35 4.05 -12.32
C TYR A 235 1.20 4.65 -11.51
N VAL A 236 1.38 4.78 -10.20
CA VAL A 236 0.37 5.37 -9.30
C VAL A 236 0.09 6.82 -9.66
N LEU A 237 1.13 7.62 -9.92
CA LEU A 237 0.98 9.01 -10.37
C LEU A 237 0.28 9.12 -11.71
N ALA A 238 0.71 8.33 -12.70
CA ALA A 238 0.11 8.32 -14.03
C ALA A 238 -1.38 7.96 -13.96
N ALA A 239 -1.72 6.89 -13.24
CA ALA A 239 -3.10 6.48 -13.03
C ALA A 239 -3.93 7.55 -12.29
N HIS A 240 -3.35 8.22 -11.28
CA HIS A 240 -4.02 9.26 -10.52
C HIS A 240 -4.33 10.49 -11.36
N VAL A 241 -3.44 10.90 -12.27
CA VAL A 241 -3.68 12.00 -13.21
C VAL A 241 -4.72 11.60 -14.25
N ALA A 242 -4.60 10.41 -14.84
CA ALA A 242 -5.51 9.91 -15.86
C ALA A 242 -6.96 9.75 -15.36
N ALA A 243 -7.15 9.40 -14.09
CA ALA A 243 -8.48 9.20 -13.50
C ALA A 243 -9.28 10.50 -13.26
N SER A 244 -8.66 11.68 -13.40
CA SER A 244 -9.33 12.95 -13.17
C SER A 244 -9.07 13.92 -14.33
N PRO A 245 -10.04 14.12 -15.23
CA PRO A 245 -9.89 15.03 -16.39
C PRO A 245 -9.56 16.49 -16.02
N GLN A 246 -9.96 16.92 -14.81
CA GLN A 246 -9.66 18.26 -14.31
C GLN A 246 -8.24 18.37 -13.71
N ARG A 247 -7.59 17.25 -13.42
CA ARG A 247 -6.29 17.21 -12.79
C ARG A 247 -5.19 17.20 -13.85
N ARG A 248 -4.46 18.30 -13.96
CA ARG A 248 -3.38 18.43 -14.94
C ARG A 248 -2.03 17.93 -14.45
N SER A 249 -1.85 17.76 -13.14
CA SER A 249 -0.61 17.27 -12.54
C SER A 249 -0.83 16.69 -11.16
N ALA A 250 0.07 15.81 -10.73
CA ALA A 250 0.16 15.31 -9.37
C ALA A 250 1.63 15.24 -8.96
N ARG A 251 1.88 15.27 -7.63
CA ARG A 251 3.23 15.15 -7.07
C ARG A 251 3.21 14.18 -5.91
N VAL A 252 4.26 13.37 -5.80
CA VAL A 252 4.58 12.60 -4.60
C VAL A 252 6.04 12.80 -4.24
N ARG A 253 6.36 12.61 -2.97
CA ARG A 253 7.73 12.56 -2.48
C ARG A 253 8.11 11.10 -2.27
N VAL A 254 9.22 10.70 -2.85
CA VAL A 254 9.76 9.35 -2.73
C VAL A 254 11.15 9.46 -2.12
N ARG A 255 11.47 8.58 -1.21
CA ARG A 255 12.82 8.46 -0.66
C ARG A 255 13.65 7.59 -1.58
N ALA A 256 14.84 8.04 -1.93
CA ALA A 256 15.83 7.22 -2.62
C ALA A 256 16.37 6.12 -1.69
N ALA A 257 16.86 5.03 -2.26
CA ALA A 257 17.43 3.92 -1.49
C ALA A 257 18.71 4.30 -0.74
N ASP A 258 19.43 5.27 -1.27
CA ASP A 258 20.69 5.79 -0.72
C ASP A 258 20.50 6.91 0.36
N GLY A 259 19.27 7.25 0.71
CA GLY A 259 18.92 8.14 1.84
C GLY A 259 18.38 9.51 1.45
#